data_28eb94ecd8315426d3e76879b7877e7d
#
_entry.id   28eb94ecd8315426d3e76879b7877e7d
#
_cell.length_a   1.000
_cell.length_b   1.000
_cell.length_c   1.000
_cell.angle_alpha   90.00
_cell.angle_beta   90.00
_cell.angle_gamma   90.00
#
_symmetry.space_group_name_H-M   'P 1'
#
loop_
_entity.id
_entity.type
_entity.pdbx_description
1 polymer ?
#
loop_
_entity_poly.entity_id
_entity_poly.type
_entity_poly.pdbx_seq_one_letter_code
_entity_poly.pdbx_strand_id
1 'polypeptide(L)'
;LKNRLLRVAFSILLSGGALSLGLTAVHAQTTTSHSPYSQFGLGQMREDLTPQQRSMGGIAAGLRYLGGLPTLNVSNPASYSAMNRTIFDGSMYGNFTQLGKGSGTDQTADFAFGHITFGIPLKKAGGLSFGLLPYSDVGYNAYEDQNLGDLRYRKSIAGDGGLNKAYFGYGVNLPIKGLSIGANAGYLFGNLTDRATVEFPNNAEIYNTIQTNNRYVRGFMLDYGMQYFRSLGNRMSMTIGYSGTLNNQVRNENSSMGTITSGGGSALDAIALDTIISPISFNQRINLPLKHNIGITVSKGYNWTVGADFKYADWSYMQQREGQAPLGKNIGVALGGQFKPDPTSPKYFNIVDYRLGLRYNQTEVTLNNRRVNDMAISAGFGIPLAQKSFGRTFSMLNITGEFGQRGTLQNNLVRERYINIHLGFTINDTWFVRGSID
;
A
#
# COMPACT_ATOMS: atom_id res chain seq x y z
N LEU A 1 36.61 20.80 -3.38
CA LEU A 1 36.85 19.35 -3.54
C LEU A 1 35.56 18.54 -3.29
N LYS A 2 34.77 18.84 -2.26
CA LYS A 2 33.54 18.11 -1.85
C LYS A 2 32.44 18.12 -2.90
N ASN A 3 32.26 19.23 -3.61
CA ASN A 3 31.25 19.36 -4.68
C ASN A 3 31.64 18.64 -5.99
N ARG A 4 32.91 18.37 -6.21
CA ARG A 4 33.36 17.56 -7.36
C ARG A 4 33.16 16.07 -7.10
N LEU A 5 33.41 15.60 -5.88
CA LEU A 5 33.16 14.19 -5.50
C LEU A 5 31.67 13.81 -5.52
N LEU A 6 30.75 14.71 -5.11
CA LEU A 6 29.32 14.47 -5.19
C LEU A 6 28.81 14.43 -6.65
N ARG A 7 29.35 15.27 -7.53
CA ARG A 7 29.01 15.24 -8.97
C ARG A 7 29.53 13.98 -9.64
N VAL A 8 30.72 13.52 -9.28
CA VAL A 8 31.30 12.27 -9.79
C VAL A 8 30.52 11.06 -9.29
N ALA A 9 30.14 11.02 -8.00
CA ALA A 9 29.32 9.94 -7.45
C ALA A 9 27.92 9.90 -8.08
N PHE A 10 27.28 11.05 -8.32
CA PHE A 10 25.98 11.13 -8.98
C PHE A 10 26.06 10.78 -10.47
N SER A 11 27.14 11.14 -11.14
CA SER A 11 27.39 10.76 -12.54
C SER A 11 27.70 9.27 -12.70
N ILE A 12 28.39 8.65 -11.74
CA ILE A 12 28.67 7.21 -11.72
C ILE A 12 27.40 6.41 -11.43
N LEU A 13 26.51 6.90 -10.55
CA LEU A 13 25.19 6.29 -10.30
C LEU A 13 24.27 6.41 -11.53
N LEU A 14 24.28 7.51 -12.27
CA LEU A 14 23.52 7.67 -13.50
C LEU A 14 24.11 6.86 -14.68
N SER A 15 25.43 6.79 -14.81
CA SER A 15 26.08 6.04 -15.89
C SER A 15 26.12 4.54 -15.63
N GLY A 16 26.22 4.09 -14.36
CA GLY A 16 26.12 2.69 -13.97
C GLY A 16 24.71 2.11 -14.17
N GLY A 17 23.67 2.92 -14.00
CA GLY A 17 22.28 2.55 -14.28
C GLY A 17 21.94 2.48 -15.77
N ALA A 18 22.68 3.18 -16.64
CA ALA A 18 22.42 3.21 -18.08
C ALA A 18 23.11 2.08 -18.87
N LEU A 19 24.14 1.44 -18.30
CA LEU A 19 24.90 0.38 -18.98
C LEU A 19 24.39 -1.05 -18.73
N SER A 20 23.45 -1.26 -17.80
CA SER A 20 22.85 -2.59 -17.55
C SER A 20 21.43 -2.76 -18.14
N LEU A 21 20.92 -1.77 -18.87
CA LEU A 21 19.71 -1.91 -19.68
C LEU A 21 20.05 -2.56 -21.04
N GLY A 22 20.57 -3.79 -21.01
CA GLY A 22 20.35 -4.70 -22.10
C GLY A 22 18.84 -4.78 -22.30
N LEU A 23 18.39 -4.36 -23.48
CA LEU A 23 17.00 -4.43 -23.96
C LEU A 23 16.55 -5.90 -24.01
N THR A 24 16.35 -6.54 -22.87
CA THR A 24 15.35 -7.59 -22.78
C THR A 24 14.01 -6.85 -22.88
N ALA A 25 13.16 -7.26 -23.81
CA ALA A 25 11.81 -6.77 -23.92
C ALA A 25 11.18 -6.94 -22.51
N VAL A 26 11.06 -5.83 -21.80
CA VAL A 26 10.31 -5.77 -20.56
C VAL A 26 8.87 -5.88 -21.02
N HIS A 27 8.34 -7.10 -21.03
CA HIS A 27 6.91 -7.29 -20.98
C HIS A 27 6.49 -6.56 -19.71
N ALA A 28 5.78 -5.46 -19.87
CA ALA A 28 5.17 -4.77 -18.76
C ALA A 28 4.27 -5.79 -18.04
N GLN A 29 4.75 -6.35 -16.95
CA GLN A 29 3.97 -7.26 -16.12
C GLN A 29 2.84 -6.43 -15.56
N THR A 30 1.62 -6.80 -15.90
CA THR A 30 0.41 -6.10 -15.47
C THR A 30 0.06 -6.39 -14.00
N THR A 31 0.72 -7.37 -13.37
CA THR A 31 0.48 -7.77 -11.98
C THR A 31 1.44 -7.06 -11.04
N THR A 32 0.89 -6.40 -10.02
CA THR A 32 1.64 -5.67 -8.97
C THR A 32 1.75 -6.46 -7.67
N SER A 33 1.33 -7.71 -7.65
CA SER A 33 1.36 -8.62 -6.50
C SER A 33 1.37 -10.07 -6.99
N HIS A 34 2.07 -10.96 -6.27
CA HIS A 34 2.07 -12.41 -6.51
C HIS A 34 1.71 -13.16 -5.23
N SER A 35 0.66 -12.72 -4.54
CA SER A 35 0.17 -13.34 -3.31
C SER A 35 -1.05 -14.22 -3.59
N PRO A 36 -1.01 -15.53 -3.32
CA PRO A 36 -2.19 -16.40 -3.39
C PRO A 36 -3.35 -15.91 -2.52
N TYR A 37 -3.06 -15.16 -1.46
CA TYR A 37 -4.07 -14.56 -0.60
C TYR A 37 -4.80 -13.38 -1.23
N SER A 38 -4.26 -12.81 -2.33
CA SER A 38 -4.91 -11.72 -3.07
C SER A 38 -6.14 -12.16 -3.88
N GLN A 39 -6.40 -13.47 -3.99
CA GLN A 39 -7.61 -13.99 -4.65
C GLN A 39 -8.91 -13.72 -3.88
N PHE A 40 -8.81 -13.37 -2.57
CA PHE A 40 -9.98 -13.15 -1.72
C PHE A 40 -10.37 -11.67 -1.67
N GLY A 41 -11.68 -11.42 -1.62
CA GLY A 41 -12.25 -10.09 -1.48
C GLY A 41 -11.93 -9.16 -2.66
N LEU A 42 -11.32 -8.03 -2.34
CA LEU A 42 -10.87 -7.02 -3.31
C LEU A 42 -9.36 -7.10 -3.59
N GLY A 43 -8.71 -8.19 -3.20
CA GLY A 43 -7.27 -8.33 -3.31
C GLY A 43 -6.53 -8.05 -2.00
N GLN A 44 -5.21 -7.99 -2.08
CA GLN A 44 -4.37 -7.61 -0.96
C GLN A 44 -4.52 -6.12 -0.68
N MET A 45 -5.06 -5.79 0.50
CA MET A 45 -5.31 -4.40 0.88
C MET A 45 -4.02 -3.62 1.12
N ARG A 46 -3.98 -2.39 0.64
CA ARG A 46 -2.91 -1.43 0.89
C ARG A 46 -3.37 -0.39 1.90
N GLU A 47 -2.57 -0.17 2.93
CA GLU A 47 -2.83 0.90 3.89
C GLU A 47 -2.34 2.25 3.32
N ASP A 48 -3.07 3.33 3.62
CA ASP A 48 -2.75 4.71 3.21
C ASP A 48 -1.55 5.27 4.01
N LEU A 49 -0.39 4.64 3.87
CA LEU A 49 0.81 4.94 4.64
C LEU A 49 1.94 5.43 3.75
N THR A 50 2.61 6.48 4.19
CA THR A 50 3.87 6.94 3.60
C THR A 50 5.04 6.01 3.96
N PRO A 51 6.17 6.00 3.23
CA PRO A 51 7.35 5.23 3.58
C PRO A 51 7.86 5.50 5.00
N GLN A 52 7.72 6.76 5.48
CA GLN A 52 8.09 7.14 6.84
C GLN A 52 7.26 6.40 7.89
N GLN A 53 5.94 6.26 7.67
CA GLN A 53 5.05 5.55 8.56
C GLN A 53 5.29 4.04 8.49
N ARG A 54 5.52 3.49 7.28
CA ARG A 54 5.85 2.07 7.09
C ARG A 54 7.12 1.66 7.81
N SER A 55 8.16 2.51 7.78
CA SER A 55 9.41 2.26 8.51
C SER A 55 9.24 2.22 10.03
N MET A 56 8.13 2.77 10.54
CA MET A 56 7.74 2.72 11.95
C MET A 56 6.61 1.73 12.23
N GLY A 57 6.57 0.60 11.51
CA GLY A 57 5.55 -0.45 11.69
C GLY A 57 4.15 -0.07 11.20
N GLY A 58 3.97 1.11 10.61
CA GLY A 58 2.68 1.59 10.15
C GLY A 58 1.87 2.33 11.21
N ILE A 59 2.52 2.92 12.22
CA ILE A 59 1.84 3.86 13.13
C ILE A 59 1.38 5.10 12.36
N ALA A 60 0.14 5.51 12.57
CA ALA A 60 -0.47 6.59 11.82
C ALA A 60 -1.51 7.39 12.61
N ALA A 61 -2.39 6.75 13.37
CA ALA A 61 -3.56 7.41 13.97
C ALA A 61 -3.17 8.62 14.84
N GLY A 62 -2.16 8.48 15.70
CA GLY A 62 -1.62 9.55 16.53
C GLY A 62 -0.52 10.39 15.86
N LEU A 63 -0.09 10.07 14.63
CA LEU A 63 1.04 10.75 14.03
C LEU A 63 0.64 12.10 13.44
N ARG A 64 1.16 13.19 14.03
CA ARG A 64 0.93 14.58 13.64
C ARG A 64 2.22 15.30 13.27
N TYR A 65 3.29 15.01 14.00
CA TYR A 65 4.63 15.54 13.80
C TYR A 65 5.64 14.42 13.71
N LEU A 66 6.59 14.55 12.82
CA LEU A 66 7.69 13.62 12.67
C LEU A 66 9.00 14.42 12.60
N GLY A 67 9.94 14.13 13.52
CA GLY A 67 11.15 14.93 13.64
C GLY A 67 10.88 16.41 13.85
N GLY A 68 9.83 16.77 14.62
CA GLY A 68 9.43 18.14 14.91
C GLY A 68 8.76 18.90 13.75
N LEU A 69 8.60 18.28 12.58
CA LEU A 69 7.93 18.85 11.42
C LEU A 69 6.54 18.24 11.25
N PRO A 70 5.53 19.05 10.84
CA PRO A 70 4.24 18.49 10.44
C PRO A 70 4.42 17.51 9.29
N THR A 71 3.73 16.38 9.36
CA THR A 71 3.78 15.34 8.33
C THR A 71 2.41 15.23 7.63
N LEU A 72 2.46 14.90 6.35
CA LEU A 72 1.25 14.57 5.60
C LEU A 72 0.85 13.13 5.93
N ASN A 73 -0.29 12.99 6.61
CA ASN A 73 -0.77 11.69 7.11
C ASN A 73 -2.19 11.45 6.59
N VAL A 74 -2.31 10.75 5.47
CA VAL A 74 -3.59 10.47 4.82
C VAL A 74 -4.48 9.55 5.66
N SER A 75 -3.88 8.65 6.46
CA SER A 75 -4.60 7.74 7.35
C SER A 75 -5.37 8.45 8.46
N ASN A 76 -4.98 9.69 8.84
CA ASN A 76 -5.74 10.51 9.78
C ASN A 76 -5.78 11.96 9.30
N PRO A 77 -6.86 12.38 8.61
CA PRO A 77 -6.96 13.70 8.01
C PRO A 77 -6.98 14.87 9.03
N ALA A 78 -7.21 14.62 10.32
CA ALA A 78 -7.09 15.65 11.36
C ALA A 78 -5.68 16.24 11.45
N SER A 79 -4.64 15.47 11.01
CA SER A 79 -3.25 15.91 10.97
C SER A 79 -3.00 17.09 10.03
N TYR A 80 -3.83 17.27 8.99
CA TYR A 80 -3.68 18.36 8.03
C TYR A 80 -3.79 19.75 8.67
N SER A 81 -4.53 19.85 9.77
CA SER A 81 -4.65 21.07 10.56
C SER A 81 -3.33 21.58 11.15
N ALA A 82 -2.29 20.71 11.23
CA ALA A 82 -0.97 21.05 11.73
C ALA A 82 -0.01 21.56 10.65
N MET A 83 -0.35 21.39 9.37
CA MET A 83 0.52 21.79 8.28
C MET A 83 0.76 23.30 8.30
N ASN A 84 2.02 23.67 8.17
CA ASN A 84 2.47 25.07 8.08
C ASN A 84 3.31 25.34 6.83
N ARG A 85 3.52 24.31 6.01
CA ARG A 85 4.22 24.33 4.72
C ARG A 85 3.45 23.48 3.72
N THR A 86 3.61 23.77 2.45
CA THR A 86 3.15 22.89 1.38
C THR A 86 4.02 21.65 1.38
N ILE A 87 3.40 20.49 1.35
CA ILE A 87 4.06 19.19 1.37
C ILE A 87 3.71 18.46 0.09
N PHE A 88 4.74 18.00 -0.61
CA PHE A 88 4.63 17.00 -1.66
C PHE A 88 5.26 15.71 -1.16
N ASP A 89 4.58 14.59 -1.29
CA ASP A 89 5.11 13.27 -0.96
C ASP A 89 4.77 12.29 -2.08
N GLY A 90 5.79 11.67 -2.65
CA GLY A 90 5.66 10.67 -3.70
C GLY A 90 6.50 9.45 -3.38
N SER A 91 6.02 8.26 -3.73
CA SER A 91 6.73 7.01 -3.45
C SER A 91 6.51 5.93 -4.50
N MET A 92 7.44 4.99 -4.51
CA MET A 92 7.38 3.72 -5.20
C MET A 92 7.83 2.59 -4.27
N TYR A 93 7.47 1.36 -4.57
CA TYR A 93 7.92 0.21 -3.80
C TYR A 93 8.25 -0.99 -4.69
N GLY A 94 9.17 -1.82 -4.19
CA GLY A 94 9.46 -3.15 -4.71
C GLY A 94 9.06 -4.19 -3.68
N ASN A 95 8.44 -5.27 -4.12
CA ASN A 95 8.06 -6.42 -3.31
C ASN A 95 8.81 -7.65 -3.82
N PHE A 96 9.55 -8.31 -2.95
CA PHE A 96 10.26 -9.56 -3.21
C PHE A 96 9.64 -10.61 -2.31
N THR A 97 8.95 -11.58 -2.89
CA THR A 97 8.19 -12.60 -2.13
C THR A 97 8.69 -13.99 -2.44
N GLN A 98 8.93 -14.76 -1.39
CA GLN A 98 9.16 -16.19 -1.44
C GLN A 98 7.89 -16.92 -0.96
N LEU A 99 7.29 -17.69 -1.85
CA LEU A 99 6.12 -18.53 -1.58
C LEU A 99 6.61 -19.93 -1.21
N GLY A 100 6.05 -20.54 -0.17
CA GLY A 100 6.30 -21.91 0.21
C GLY A 100 5.01 -22.69 0.38
N LYS A 101 4.90 -23.87 -0.23
CA LYS A 101 3.80 -24.81 -0.06
C LYS A 101 4.34 -26.25 -0.07
N GLY A 102 4.14 -26.98 1.04
CA GLY A 102 4.76 -28.31 1.19
C GLY A 102 6.29 -28.21 1.08
N SER A 103 6.89 -28.93 0.14
CA SER A 103 8.33 -28.89 -0.19
C SER A 103 8.67 -27.93 -1.33
N GLY A 104 7.66 -27.35 -2.01
CA GLY A 104 7.86 -26.43 -3.13
C GLY A 104 8.09 -25.00 -2.66
N THR A 105 8.96 -24.29 -3.38
CA THR A 105 9.19 -22.84 -3.20
C THR A 105 9.18 -22.14 -4.53
N ASP A 106 8.63 -20.93 -4.56
CA ASP A 106 8.64 -20.03 -5.71
C ASP A 106 9.07 -18.64 -5.27
N GLN A 107 9.62 -17.83 -6.17
CA GLN A 107 10.08 -16.48 -5.88
C GLN A 107 9.55 -15.50 -6.94
N THR A 108 9.07 -14.38 -6.46
CA THR A 108 8.53 -13.31 -7.31
C THR A 108 9.10 -11.97 -6.91
N ALA A 109 9.18 -11.06 -7.88
CA ALA A 109 9.62 -9.69 -7.67
C ALA A 109 8.71 -8.73 -8.45
N ASP A 110 8.15 -7.76 -7.75
CA ASP A 110 7.22 -6.79 -8.28
C ASP A 110 7.67 -5.38 -7.94
N PHE A 111 7.41 -4.44 -8.87
CA PHE A 111 7.62 -3.02 -8.64
C PHE A 111 6.35 -2.26 -8.96
N ALA A 112 5.98 -1.35 -8.08
CA ALA A 112 4.75 -0.61 -8.24
C ALA A 112 4.85 0.83 -7.72
N PHE A 113 3.90 1.62 -8.21
CA PHE A 113 3.63 2.95 -7.71
C PHE A 113 3.14 2.89 -6.26
N GLY A 114 3.68 3.73 -5.39
CA GLY A 114 3.30 3.82 -3.98
C GLY A 114 2.19 4.84 -3.75
N HIS A 115 2.47 6.12 -3.96
CA HIS A 115 1.48 7.20 -3.89
C HIS A 115 2.05 8.52 -4.42
N ILE A 116 1.15 9.45 -4.74
CA ILE A 116 1.43 10.87 -4.91
C ILE A 116 0.41 11.65 -4.10
N THR A 117 0.89 12.49 -3.18
CA THR A 117 0.05 13.27 -2.29
C THR A 117 0.57 14.69 -2.14
N PHE A 118 -0.37 15.63 -2.03
CA PHE A 118 -0.10 17.05 -1.81
C PHE A 118 -0.81 17.52 -0.56
N GLY A 119 -0.15 18.35 0.24
CA GLY A 119 -0.71 19.03 1.38
C GLY A 119 -0.50 20.54 1.28
N ILE A 120 -1.54 21.33 1.45
CA ILE A 120 -1.52 22.80 1.36
C ILE A 120 -2.01 23.38 2.68
N PRO A 121 -1.19 24.20 3.38
CA PRO A 121 -1.59 24.86 4.59
C PRO A 121 -2.52 26.04 4.28
N LEU A 122 -3.65 26.13 4.99
CA LEU A 122 -4.57 27.26 4.93
C LEU A 122 -4.43 28.19 6.14
N LYS A 123 -3.27 28.21 6.78
CA LYS A 123 -2.97 28.99 8.00
C LYS A 123 -3.98 28.66 9.12
N LYS A 124 -4.73 29.68 9.60
CA LYS A 124 -5.75 29.50 10.67
C LYS A 124 -6.95 28.65 10.24
N ALA A 125 -7.21 28.52 8.95
CA ALA A 125 -8.31 27.73 8.42
C ALA A 125 -8.00 26.21 8.32
N GLY A 126 -6.81 25.78 8.73
CA GLY A 126 -6.45 24.34 8.71
C GLY A 126 -5.58 23.98 7.52
N GLY A 127 -5.79 22.81 6.92
CA GLY A 127 -5.04 22.34 5.76
C GLY A 127 -5.86 21.48 4.81
N LEU A 128 -5.50 21.53 3.55
CA LEU A 128 -6.04 20.69 2.48
C LEU A 128 -5.03 19.63 2.08
N SER A 129 -5.52 18.49 1.64
CA SER A 129 -4.70 17.45 1.04
C SER A 129 -5.44 16.77 -0.09
N PHE A 130 -4.71 16.35 -1.12
CA PHE A 130 -5.25 15.57 -2.22
C PHE A 130 -4.16 14.67 -2.81
N GLY A 131 -4.58 13.61 -3.48
CA GLY A 131 -3.62 12.69 -4.07
C GLY A 131 -4.25 11.43 -4.62
N LEU A 132 -3.35 10.53 -5.02
CA LEU A 132 -3.65 9.21 -5.57
C LEU A 132 -2.85 8.16 -4.80
N LEU A 133 -3.54 7.10 -4.36
CA LEU A 133 -2.94 5.98 -3.63
C LEU A 133 -3.46 4.65 -4.18
N PRO A 134 -2.66 3.57 -4.18
CA PRO A 134 -3.18 2.23 -4.37
C PRO A 134 -4.04 1.84 -3.17
N TYR A 135 -5.17 1.18 -3.42
CA TYR A 135 -6.10 0.71 -2.40
C TYR A 135 -5.99 -0.80 -2.19
N SER A 136 -5.85 -1.56 -3.30
CA SER A 136 -5.61 -3.00 -3.25
C SER A 136 -4.94 -3.48 -4.52
N ASP A 137 -4.26 -4.63 -4.44
CA ASP A 137 -3.61 -5.29 -5.56
C ASP A 137 -4.04 -6.75 -5.62
N VAL A 138 -4.29 -7.24 -6.83
CA VAL A 138 -4.55 -8.66 -7.12
C VAL A 138 -3.44 -9.17 -8.02
N GLY A 139 -2.85 -10.29 -7.64
CA GLY A 139 -1.89 -11.00 -8.46
C GLY A 139 -1.68 -12.38 -7.87
N TYR A 140 -2.14 -13.39 -8.56
CA TYR A 140 -1.92 -14.78 -8.22
C TYR A 140 -1.93 -15.64 -9.48
N ASN A 141 -1.18 -16.74 -9.43
CA ASN A 141 -1.18 -17.77 -10.44
C ASN A 141 -0.94 -19.10 -9.74
N ALA A 142 -1.87 -20.02 -9.87
CA ALA A 142 -1.77 -21.35 -9.31
C ALA A 142 -2.31 -22.39 -10.29
N TYR A 143 -1.70 -23.55 -10.35
CA TYR A 143 -2.15 -24.63 -11.20
C TYR A 143 -2.09 -25.97 -10.46
N GLU A 144 -2.90 -26.91 -10.92
CA GLU A 144 -2.93 -28.27 -10.44
C GLU A 144 -3.10 -29.22 -11.63
N ASP A 145 -2.16 -30.17 -11.76
CA ASP A 145 -2.26 -31.24 -12.75
C ASP A 145 -3.10 -32.36 -12.18
N GLN A 146 -4.07 -32.83 -12.93
CA GLN A 146 -5.01 -33.90 -12.55
C GLN A 146 -5.11 -34.92 -13.68
N ASN A 147 -5.52 -36.15 -13.34
CA ASN A 147 -5.75 -37.22 -14.29
C ASN A 147 -7.25 -37.66 -14.23
N LEU A 148 -7.84 -37.85 -15.37
CA LEU A 148 -9.17 -38.43 -15.53
C LEU A 148 -9.04 -39.73 -16.39
N GLY A 149 -8.81 -40.87 -15.76
CA GLY A 149 -8.32 -42.06 -16.44
C GLY A 149 -6.95 -41.83 -17.06
N ASP A 150 -6.81 -42.08 -18.35
CA ASP A 150 -5.59 -41.85 -19.12
C ASP A 150 -5.42 -40.40 -19.59
N LEU A 151 -6.43 -39.56 -19.37
CA LEU A 151 -6.41 -38.15 -19.79
C LEU A 151 -5.82 -37.27 -18.71
N ARG A 152 -4.66 -36.64 -19.01
CA ARG A 152 -4.05 -35.62 -18.16
C ARG A 152 -4.59 -34.26 -18.54
N TYR A 153 -5.02 -33.49 -17.54
CA TYR A 153 -5.44 -32.10 -17.69
C TYR A 153 -4.88 -31.21 -16.59
N ARG A 154 -4.74 -29.92 -16.88
CA ARG A 154 -4.28 -28.90 -15.94
C ARG A 154 -5.42 -27.94 -15.66
N LYS A 155 -5.71 -27.74 -14.38
CA LYS A 155 -6.54 -26.61 -13.93
C LYS A 155 -5.62 -25.50 -13.47
N SER A 156 -5.81 -24.28 -14.00
CA SER A 156 -5.11 -23.11 -13.52
C SER A 156 -6.09 -22.00 -13.14
N ILE A 157 -5.72 -21.23 -12.11
CA ILE A 157 -6.40 -20.04 -11.68
C ILE A 157 -5.39 -18.91 -11.62
N ALA A 158 -5.71 -17.80 -12.26
CA ALA A 158 -4.88 -16.61 -12.24
C ALA A 158 -5.75 -15.38 -11.98
N GLY A 159 -5.16 -14.38 -11.36
CA GLY A 159 -5.83 -13.10 -11.19
C GLY A 159 -4.83 -11.96 -11.29
N ASP A 160 -5.30 -10.84 -11.82
CA ASP A 160 -4.51 -9.62 -11.96
C ASP A 160 -5.39 -8.38 -11.78
N GLY A 161 -4.72 -7.24 -11.55
CA GLY A 161 -5.36 -5.95 -11.43
C GLY A 161 -5.21 -5.32 -10.06
N GLY A 162 -5.97 -4.26 -9.84
CA GLY A 162 -5.91 -3.52 -8.58
C GLY A 162 -6.89 -2.36 -8.54
N LEU A 163 -7.06 -1.83 -7.35
CA LEU A 163 -7.90 -0.67 -7.09
C LEU A 163 -7.04 0.50 -6.62
N ASN A 164 -7.39 1.68 -7.10
CA ASN A 164 -6.77 2.94 -6.72
C ASN A 164 -7.79 3.86 -6.05
N LYS A 165 -7.30 4.74 -5.18
CA LYS A 165 -8.08 5.77 -4.51
C LYS A 165 -7.53 7.16 -4.84
N ALA A 166 -8.32 7.98 -5.53
CA ALA A 166 -8.11 9.43 -5.58
C ALA A 166 -8.85 10.06 -4.41
N TYR A 167 -8.24 11.01 -3.71
CA TYR A 167 -8.87 11.66 -2.58
C TYR A 167 -8.65 13.16 -2.55
N PHE A 168 -9.58 13.85 -1.87
CA PHE A 168 -9.48 15.24 -1.46
C PHE A 168 -9.88 15.32 0.02
N GLY A 169 -9.04 15.95 0.83
CA GLY A 169 -9.20 15.99 2.26
C GLY A 169 -9.01 17.36 2.86
N TYR A 170 -9.66 17.58 4.00
CA TYR A 170 -9.57 18.79 4.79
C TYR A 170 -9.43 18.46 6.28
N GLY A 171 -8.58 19.22 6.96
CA GLY A 171 -8.40 19.11 8.41
C GLY A 171 -8.32 20.48 9.07
N VAL A 172 -8.96 20.62 10.23
CA VAL A 172 -9.06 21.89 10.96
C VAL A 172 -8.89 21.69 12.46
N ASN A 173 -8.31 22.69 13.12
CA ASN A 173 -8.28 22.76 14.58
C ASN A 173 -9.61 23.32 15.09
N LEU A 174 -10.19 22.65 16.07
CA LEU A 174 -11.40 23.11 16.75
C LEU A 174 -11.07 24.22 17.78
N PRO A 175 -12.07 24.98 18.24
CA PRO A 175 -11.91 25.97 19.32
C PRO A 175 -11.41 25.35 20.64
N ILE A 176 -11.58 24.05 20.80
CA ILE A 176 -11.08 23.27 21.96
C ILE A 176 -9.57 23.09 21.79
N LYS A 177 -8.80 23.61 22.74
CA LYS A 177 -7.34 23.58 22.69
C LYS A 177 -6.78 22.17 22.47
N GLY A 178 -6.03 21.99 21.42
CA GLY A 178 -5.38 20.73 21.05
C GLY A 178 -6.25 19.75 20.27
N LEU A 179 -7.54 19.99 20.10
CA LEU A 179 -8.44 19.11 19.36
C LEU A 179 -8.52 19.53 17.89
N SER A 180 -8.37 18.54 17.00
CA SER A 180 -8.51 18.72 15.55
C SER A 180 -9.33 17.57 14.97
N ILE A 181 -10.02 17.89 13.88
CA ILE A 181 -10.82 16.95 13.09
C ILE A 181 -10.48 17.08 11.61
N GLY A 182 -10.80 16.05 10.85
CA GLY A 182 -10.65 16.09 9.40
C GLY A 182 -11.41 14.97 8.72
N ALA A 183 -11.56 15.13 7.40
CA ALA A 183 -12.19 14.13 6.56
C ALA A 183 -11.52 14.09 5.18
N ASN A 184 -11.53 12.91 4.55
CA ASN A 184 -11.16 12.69 3.16
C ASN A 184 -12.37 12.17 2.39
N ALA A 185 -12.77 12.85 1.33
CA ALA A 185 -13.65 12.32 0.31
C ALA A 185 -12.80 11.60 -0.73
N GLY A 186 -12.94 10.28 -0.83
CA GLY A 186 -12.20 9.43 -1.74
C GLY A 186 -13.09 8.91 -2.87
N TYR A 187 -12.50 8.69 -4.03
CA TYR A 187 -13.09 7.96 -5.14
C TYR A 187 -12.25 6.73 -5.44
N LEU A 188 -12.85 5.56 -5.21
CA LEU A 188 -12.27 4.26 -5.48
C LEU A 188 -12.56 3.88 -6.93
N PHE A 189 -11.58 3.36 -7.66
CA PHE A 189 -11.73 2.90 -9.02
C PHE A 189 -10.65 1.87 -9.38
N GLY A 190 -10.99 0.95 -10.28
CA GLY A 190 -10.05 -0.02 -10.84
C GLY A 190 -10.74 -1.24 -11.41
N ASN A 191 -9.92 -2.17 -11.88
CA ASN A 191 -10.33 -3.42 -12.48
C ASN A 191 -9.63 -4.60 -11.80
N LEU A 192 -10.37 -5.67 -11.57
CA LEU A 192 -9.88 -6.94 -11.06
C LEU A 192 -10.28 -8.02 -12.04
N THR A 193 -9.33 -8.77 -12.57
CA THR A 193 -9.54 -9.85 -13.51
C THR A 193 -9.22 -11.18 -12.86
N ASP A 194 -10.12 -12.11 -12.92
CA ASP A 194 -9.94 -13.50 -12.49
C ASP A 194 -10.10 -14.42 -13.69
N ARG A 195 -9.18 -15.34 -13.88
CA ARG A 195 -9.18 -16.30 -14.99
C ARG A 195 -9.06 -17.71 -14.44
N ALA A 196 -9.97 -18.59 -14.87
CA ALA A 196 -9.90 -20.01 -14.62
C ALA A 196 -9.74 -20.73 -15.97
N THR A 197 -8.76 -21.62 -16.05
CA THR A 197 -8.42 -22.34 -17.29
C THR A 197 -8.40 -23.84 -17.04
N VAL A 198 -8.94 -24.60 -17.96
CA VAL A 198 -8.78 -26.05 -18.04
C VAL A 198 -8.07 -26.37 -19.36
N GLU A 199 -6.87 -26.93 -19.24
CA GLU A 199 -5.99 -27.21 -20.38
C GLU A 199 -5.72 -28.71 -20.52
N PHE A 200 -5.61 -29.16 -21.78
CA PHE A 200 -5.22 -30.51 -22.15
C PHE A 200 -3.89 -30.46 -22.92
N PRO A 201 -2.74 -30.31 -22.23
CA PRO A 201 -1.46 -30.02 -22.88
C PRO A 201 -0.99 -31.10 -23.85
N ASN A 202 -1.38 -32.35 -23.60
CA ASN A 202 -0.94 -33.52 -24.35
C ASN A 202 -2.00 -34.05 -25.33
N ASN A 203 -3.12 -33.33 -25.51
CA ASN A 203 -4.18 -33.77 -26.38
C ASN A 203 -4.72 -32.60 -27.23
N ALA A 204 -4.41 -32.63 -28.51
CA ALA A 204 -4.83 -31.59 -29.47
C ALA A 204 -6.30 -31.74 -29.93
N GLU A 205 -6.92 -32.88 -29.68
CA GLU A 205 -8.32 -33.17 -30.10
C GLU A 205 -9.33 -32.62 -29.09
N ILE A 206 -8.91 -32.33 -27.85
CA ILE A 206 -9.76 -31.77 -26.81
C ILE A 206 -9.51 -30.29 -26.67
N TYR A 207 -10.55 -29.48 -26.70
CA TYR A 207 -10.45 -28.02 -26.56
C TYR A 207 -10.11 -27.62 -25.11
N ASN A 208 -9.26 -26.64 -24.99
CA ASN A 208 -9.04 -25.95 -23.73
C ASN A 208 -10.19 -24.96 -23.47
N THR A 209 -10.48 -24.71 -22.20
CA THR A 209 -11.54 -23.78 -21.79
C THR A 209 -10.95 -22.69 -20.91
N ILE A 210 -11.30 -21.43 -21.19
CA ILE A 210 -10.94 -20.26 -20.40
C ILE A 210 -12.22 -19.56 -19.95
N GLN A 211 -12.37 -19.38 -18.65
CA GLN A 211 -13.39 -18.50 -18.08
C GLN A 211 -12.71 -17.25 -17.54
N THR A 212 -13.08 -16.08 -18.05
CA THR A 212 -12.58 -14.79 -17.61
C THR A 212 -13.69 -14.00 -16.93
N ASN A 213 -13.43 -13.54 -15.72
CA ASN A 213 -14.33 -12.70 -14.94
C ASN A 213 -13.63 -11.35 -14.68
N ASN A 214 -14.19 -10.27 -15.22
CA ASN A 214 -13.74 -8.91 -14.98
C ASN A 214 -14.68 -8.22 -14.00
N ARG A 215 -14.11 -7.52 -13.01
CA ARG A 215 -14.84 -6.75 -12.01
C ARG A 215 -14.36 -5.29 -12.05
N TYR A 216 -15.22 -4.38 -12.53
CA TYR A 216 -14.95 -2.95 -12.53
C TYR A 216 -15.55 -2.34 -11.27
N VAL A 217 -14.69 -1.98 -10.32
CA VAL A 217 -15.11 -1.43 -9.02
C VAL A 217 -14.95 0.09 -9.06
N ARG A 218 -16.01 0.82 -8.67
CA ARG A 218 -15.98 2.27 -8.58
C ARG A 218 -16.97 2.79 -7.56
N GLY A 219 -16.59 3.85 -6.84
CA GLY A 219 -17.51 4.49 -5.90
C GLY A 219 -16.83 5.47 -4.96
N PHE A 220 -17.64 6.20 -4.22
CA PHE A 220 -17.16 7.13 -3.22
C PHE A 220 -16.93 6.46 -1.88
N MET A 221 -15.96 6.94 -1.15
CA MET A 221 -15.65 6.55 0.22
C MET A 221 -15.35 7.78 1.06
N LEU A 222 -15.60 7.70 2.35
CA LEU A 222 -15.36 8.77 3.30
C LEU A 222 -14.51 8.27 4.45
N ASP A 223 -13.33 8.85 4.59
CA ASP A 223 -12.46 8.65 5.75
C ASP A 223 -12.61 9.86 6.67
N TYR A 224 -12.51 9.62 7.97
CA TYR A 224 -12.57 10.66 8.99
C TYR A 224 -11.46 10.49 10.01
N GLY A 225 -11.14 11.58 10.69
CA GLY A 225 -10.12 11.58 11.71
C GLY A 225 -10.30 12.62 12.78
N MET A 226 -9.77 12.30 13.95
CA MET A 226 -9.69 13.18 15.10
C MET A 226 -8.34 13.01 15.77
N GLN A 227 -7.74 14.12 16.22
CA GLN A 227 -6.51 14.11 17.00
C GLN A 227 -6.61 15.08 18.16
N TYR A 228 -6.13 14.65 19.34
CA TYR A 228 -5.91 15.48 20.49
C TYR A 228 -4.43 15.62 20.76
N PHE A 229 -3.91 16.82 20.57
CA PHE A 229 -2.50 17.18 20.77
C PHE A 229 -2.33 17.91 22.09
N ARG A 230 -1.35 17.50 22.90
CA ARG A 230 -0.98 18.17 24.14
C ARG A 230 0.53 18.31 24.29
N SER A 231 0.99 19.51 24.60
CA SER A 231 2.35 19.74 25.04
C SER A 231 2.50 19.31 26.51
N LEU A 232 3.54 18.53 26.80
CA LEU A 232 3.84 18.00 28.14
C LEU A 232 4.97 18.76 28.84
N GLY A 233 5.48 19.85 28.23
CA GLY A 233 6.67 20.57 28.72
C GLY A 233 7.97 19.93 28.24
N ASN A 234 9.11 20.55 28.52
CA ASN A 234 10.45 20.05 28.18
C ASN A 234 10.62 19.62 26.71
N ARG A 235 9.97 20.32 25.78
CA ARG A 235 9.87 19.96 24.34
C ARG A 235 9.16 18.61 24.09
N MET A 236 8.53 18.02 25.08
CA MET A 236 7.72 16.81 24.90
C MET A 236 6.30 17.15 24.48
N SER A 237 5.74 16.31 23.62
CA SER A 237 4.36 16.39 23.21
C SER A 237 3.75 14.99 23.03
N MET A 238 2.45 14.91 23.22
CA MET A 238 1.68 13.69 23.04
C MET A 238 0.52 13.98 22.09
N THR A 239 0.25 13.05 21.18
CA THR A 239 -0.94 13.08 20.34
C THR A 239 -1.68 11.76 20.46
N ILE A 240 -2.96 11.82 20.81
CA ILE A 240 -3.88 10.69 20.73
C ILE A 240 -4.70 10.89 19.46
N GLY A 241 -4.81 9.87 18.63
CA GLY A 241 -5.53 9.94 17.38
C GLY A 241 -6.54 8.81 17.24
N TYR A 242 -7.62 9.13 16.58
CA TYR A 242 -8.63 8.18 16.12
C TYR A 242 -8.96 8.48 14.67
N SER A 243 -9.04 7.46 13.84
CA SER A 243 -9.45 7.59 12.45
C SER A 243 -10.22 6.36 12.00
N GLY A 244 -10.95 6.51 10.93
CA GLY A 244 -11.71 5.42 10.36
C GLY A 244 -12.26 5.71 8.98
N THR A 245 -12.82 4.68 8.37
CA THR A 245 -13.53 4.75 7.09
C THR A 245 -14.98 4.33 7.34
N LEU A 246 -15.93 5.11 6.87
CA LEU A 246 -17.34 4.75 6.95
C LEU A 246 -17.64 3.54 6.07
N ASN A 247 -18.66 2.78 6.46
CA ASN A 247 -19.20 1.71 5.62
C ASN A 247 -19.88 2.33 4.40
N ASN A 248 -19.23 2.25 3.25
CA ASN A 248 -19.73 2.78 1.99
C ASN A 248 -20.04 1.62 1.02
N GLN A 249 -21.07 1.83 0.21
CA GLN A 249 -21.37 0.94 -0.89
C GLN A 249 -20.71 1.45 -2.17
N VAL A 250 -19.92 0.59 -2.79
CA VAL A 250 -19.32 0.86 -4.10
C VAL A 250 -19.97 -0.01 -5.17
N ARG A 251 -20.04 0.52 -6.38
CA ARG A 251 -20.56 -0.21 -7.54
C ARG A 251 -19.52 -1.20 -8.03
N ASN A 252 -19.94 -2.41 -8.27
CA ASN A 252 -19.15 -3.49 -8.87
C ASN A 252 -19.90 -3.96 -10.12
N GLU A 253 -19.32 -3.73 -11.28
CA GLU A 253 -19.82 -4.22 -12.55
C GLU A 253 -19.02 -5.47 -12.91
N ASN A 254 -19.70 -6.61 -12.92
CA ASN A 254 -19.10 -7.89 -13.23
C ASN A 254 -19.37 -8.23 -14.69
N SER A 255 -18.36 -8.73 -15.42
CA SER A 255 -18.48 -9.30 -16.75
C SER A 255 -17.83 -10.67 -16.76
N SER A 256 -18.57 -11.69 -17.15
CA SER A 256 -18.08 -13.07 -17.25
C SER A 256 -18.18 -13.54 -18.70
N MET A 257 -17.12 -14.16 -19.21
CA MET A 257 -17.03 -14.70 -20.54
C MET A 257 -16.31 -16.06 -20.52
N GLY A 258 -16.83 -17.04 -21.25
CA GLY A 258 -16.20 -18.34 -21.44
C GLY A 258 -15.82 -18.57 -22.89
N THR A 259 -14.57 -18.93 -23.13
CA THR A 259 -14.03 -19.21 -24.48
C THR A 259 -13.38 -20.59 -24.55
N ILE A 260 -13.37 -21.17 -25.72
CA ILE A 260 -12.61 -22.39 -26.03
C ILE A 260 -11.46 -22.06 -26.99
N THR A 261 -10.35 -22.78 -26.79
CA THR A 261 -9.16 -22.69 -27.64
C THR A 261 -8.71 -24.08 -28.08
N SER A 262 -7.82 -24.18 -29.05
CA SER A 262 -7.24 -25.46 -29.45
C SER A 262 -6.52 -26.15 -28.28
N GLY A 263 -6.61 -27.47 -28.20
CA GLY A 263 -5.85 -28.28 -27.25
C GLY A 263 -4.40 -28.48 -27.69
N GLY A 264 -3.65 -29.29 -26.94
CA GLY A 264 -2.24 -29.62 -27.25
C GLY A 264 -1.24 -28.52 -26.90
N GLY A 265 -1.58 -27.57 -26.04
CA GLY A 265 -0.70 -26.47 -25.61
C GLY A 265 -1.34 -25.62 -24.51
N SER A 266 -0.71 -24.46 -24.23
CA SER A 266 -1.25 -23.47 -23.31
C SER A 266 -2.49 -22.81 -23.90
N ALA A 267 -3.59 -22.77 -23.15
CA ALA A 267 -4.81 -22.08 -23.56
C ALA A 267 -4.61 -20.55 -23.71
N LEU A 268 -3.67 -19.98 -22.96
CA LEU A 268 -3.43 -18.53 -22.97
C LEU A 268 -2.70 -18.05 -24.23
N ASP A 269 -1.92 -18.93 -24.85
CA ASP A 269 -1.16 -18.63 -26.08
C ASP A 269 -1.95 -19.02 -27.35
N ALA A 270 -3.07 -19.73 -27.18
CA ALA A 270 -3.89 -20.21 -28.29
C ALA A 270 -4.94 -19.16 -28.71
N ILE A 271 -5.27 -19.18 -29.98
CA ILE A 271 -6.35 -18.34 -30.53
C ILE A 271 -7.70 -18.87 -30.04
N ALA A 272 -8.57 -17.98 -29.58
CA ALA A 272 -9.93 -18.32 -29.23
C ALA A 272 -10.69 -18.81 -30.49
N LEU A 273 -11.24 -20.01 -30.41
CA LEU A 273 -12.00 -20.64 -31.49
C LEU A 273 -13.47 -20.25 -31.45
N ASP A 274 -14.05 -20.25 -30.25
CA ASP A 274 -15.46 -19.91 -30.06
C ASP A 274 -15.72 -19.38 -28.64
N THR A 275 -16.86 -18.72 -28.44
CA THR A 275 -17.34 -18.22 -27.16
C THR A 275 -18.51 -19.09 -26.70
N ILE A 276 -18.27 -19.94 -25.69
CA ILE A 276 -19.27 -20.86 -25.13
C ILE A 276 -20.20 -20.22 -24.10
N ILE A 277 -19.72 -19.17 -23.43
CA ILE A 277 -20.50 -18.32 -22.53
C ILE A 277 -20.37 -16.88 -23.05
N SER A 278 -21.49 -16.38 -23.60
CA SER A 278 -21.58 -14.99 -24.05
C SER A 278 -21.30 -14.02 -22.88
N PRO A 279 -20.75 -12.86 -23.13
CA PRO A 279 -20.48 -11.88 -22.07
C PRO A 279 -21.77 -11.56 -21.31
N ILE A 280 -21.79 -11.94 -20.03
CA ILE A 280 -22.90 -11.63 -19.11
C ILE A 280 -22.41 -10.52 -18.21
N SER A 281 -23.06 -9.36 -18.26
CA SER A 281 -22.75 -8.25 -17.40
C SER A 281 -23.85 -8.01 -16.38
N PHE A 282 -23.50 -7.90 -15.12
CA PHE A 282 -24.44 -7.54 -14.06
C PHE A 282 -23.80 -6.56 -13.06
N ASN A 283 -24.65 -5.68 -12.54
CA ASN A 283 -24.23 -4.69 -11.56
C ASN A 283 -24.56 -5.17 -10.15
N GLN A 284 -23.60 -5.11 -9.27
CA GLN A 284 -23.73 -5.42 -7.85
C GLN A 284 -23.20 -4.27 -7.01
N ARG A 285 -23.70 -4.12 -5.80
CA ARG A 285 -23.11 -3.22 -4.80
C ARG A 285 -22.30 -4.04 -3.81
N ILE A 286 -21.10 -3.59 -3.52
CA ILE A 286 -20.21 -4.20 -2.52
C ILE A 286 -20.14 -3.24 -1.33
N ASN A 287 -20.31 -3.78 -0.13
CA ASN A 287 -20.11 -3.04 1.10
C ASN A 287 -18.63 -3.04 1.45
N LEU A 288 -18.02 -1.86 1.53
CA LEU A 288 -16.69 -1.69 2.07
C LEU A 288 -16.73 -1.79 3.60
N PRO A 289 -15.66 -2.30 4.25
CA PRO A 289 -15.66 -2.47 5.70
C PRO A 289 -15.65 -1.15 6.43
N LEU A 290 -16.28 -1.13 7.58
CA LEU A 290 -16.07 -0.12 8.59
C LEU A 290 -14.69 -0.32 9.21
N LYS A 291 -13.84 0.71 9.16
CA LYS A 291 -12.48 0.67 9.72
C LYS A 291 -12.36 1.62 10.90
N HIS A 292 -11.61 1.20 11.91
CA HIS A 292 -11.29 1.98 13.10
C HIS A 292 -9.81 1.85 13.42
N ASN A 293 -9.12 2.96 13.58
CA ASN A 293 -7.74 3.02 14.03
C ASN A 293 -7.66 3.96 15.22
N ILE A 294 -7.02 3.53 16.29
CA ILE A 294 -6.72 4.34 17.46
C ILE A 294 -5.23 4.25 17.75
N GLY A 295 -4.60 5.37 18.07
CA GLY A 295 -3.16 5.36 18.33
C GLY A 295 -2.72 6.53 19.18
N ILE A 296 -1.53 6.37 19.70
CA ILE A 296 -0.85 7.36 20.52
C ILE A 296 0.57 7.54 20.03
N THR A 297 1.02 8.79 19.94
CA THR A 297 2.43 9.12 19.72
C THR A 297 2.94 10.08 20.79
N VAL A 298 4.18 9.86 21.20
CA VAL A 298 4.92 10.76 22.09
C VAL A 298 6.19 11.17 21.36
N SER A 299 6.47 12.48 21.36
CA SER A 299 7.64 13.05 20.67
C SER A 299 8.40 13.98 21.59
N LYS A 300 9.73 14.06 21.42
CA LYS A 300 10.59 15.04 22.11
C LYS A 300 11.30 15.90 21.07
N GLY A 301 10.70 17.06 20.79
CA GLY A 301 11.22 18.01 19.81
C GLY A 301 11.52 17.36 18.46
N TYR A 302 12.76 17.55 18.00
CA TYR A 302 13.25 16.95 16.76
C TYR A 302 13.97 15.61 16.95
N ASN A 303 14.18 15.17 18.21
CA ASN A 303 15.09 14.08 18.52
C ASN A 303 14.44 12.70 18.35
N TRP A 304 13.26 12.49 18.92
CA TRP A 304 12.62 11.20 18.81
C TRP A 304 11.09 11.28 18.84
N THR A 305 10.49 10.31 18.21
CA THR A 305 9.04 10.05 18.21
C THR A 305 8.83 8.55 18.39
N VAL A 306 7.97 8.14 19.31
CA VAL A 306 7.53 6.76 19.47
C VAL A 306 6.02 6.70 19.49
N GLY A 307 5.45 5.59 19.03
CA GLY A 307 4.01 5.45 18.98
C GLY A 307 3.54 4.01 18.89
N ALA A 308 2.24 3.85 19.14
CA ALA A 308 1.53 2.60 19.03
C ALA A 308 0.14 2.84 18.44
N ASP A 309 -0.29 1.94 17.56
CA ASP A 309 -1.61 1.95 16.94
C ASP A 309 -2.29 0.60 17.09
N PHE A 310 -3.59 0.63 17.28
CA PHE A 310 -4.51 -0.50 17.18
C PHE A 310 -5.45 -0.27 16.00
N LYS A 311 -5.63 -1.30 15.16
CA LYS A 311 -6.43 -1.25 13.94
C LYS A 311 -7.48 -2.34 13.96
N TYR A 312 -8.67 -2.00 13.52
CA TYR A 312 -9.80 -2.92 13.41
C TYR A 312 -10.58 -2.66 12.12
N ALA A 313 -10.93 -3.71 11.40
CA ALA A 313 -11.84 -3.64 10.26
C ALA A 313 -12.73 -4.89 10.21
N ASP A 314 -14.01 -4.70 9.94
CA ASP A 314 -14.96 -5.80 9.81
C ASP A 314 -15.35 -6.01 8.34
N TRP A 315 -14.87 -7.11 7.77
CA TRP A 315 -15.10 -7.50 6.37
C TRP A 315 -16.24 -8.50 6.22
N SER A 316 -16.86 -8.95 7.31
CA SER A 316 -17.90 -9.98 7.30
C SER A 316 -19.14 -9.60 6.47
N TYR A 317 -19.39 -8.30 6.31
CA TYR A 317 -20.51 -7.79 5.50
C TYR A 317 -20.22 -7.72 4.01
N MET A 318 -18.97 -7.97 3.60
CA MET A 318 -18.61 -7.98 2.19
C MET A 318 -19.08 -9.27 1.53
N GLN A 319 -19.92 -9.14 0.50
CA GLN A 319 -20.36 -10.29 -0.29
C GLN A 319 -19.17 -10.89 -1.05
N GLN A 320 -18.94 -12.18 -0.85
CA GLN A 320 -17.93 -12.95 -1.56
C GLN A 320 -18.51 -13.53 -2.86
N ARG A 321 -17.60 -13.97 -3.74
CA ARG A 321 -17.99 -14.75 -4.92
C ARG A 321 -18.51 -16.11 -4.49
N GLU A 322 -19.37 -16.69 -5.32
CA GLU A 322 -19.85 -18.05 -5.12
C GLU A 322 -18.66 -19.03 -4.99
N GLY A 323 -18.72 -19.90 -3.98
CA GLY A 323 -17.65 -20.85 -3.67
C GLY A 323 -16.46 -20.29 -2.88
N GLN A 324 -16.40 -18.99 -2.57
CA GLN A 324 -15.36 -18.43 -1.71
C GLN A 324 -15.81 -18.38 -0.24
N ALA A 325 -14.85 -18.64 0.65
CA ALA A 325 -15.07 -18.52 2.09
C ALA A 325 -15.39 -17.06 2.49
N PRO A 326 -16.29 -16.85 3.47
CA PRO A 326 -16.57 -15.50 3.97
C PRO A 326 -15.33 -14.88 4.61
N LEU A 327 -15.19 -13.56 4.44
CA LEU A 327 -14.15 -12.80 5.12
C LEU A 327 -14.53 -12.57 6.58
N GLY A 328 -13.52 -12.43 7.41
CA GLY A 328 -13.66 -12.18 8.83
C GLY A 328 -13.29 -10.75 9.23
N LYS A 329 -12.91 -10.61 10.50
CA LYS A 329 -12.45 -9.34 11.06
C LYS A 329 -10.94 -9.24 10.92
N ASN A 330 -10.44 -8.07 10.55
CA ASN A 330 -9.02 -7.75 10.57
C ASN A 330 -8.69 -7.02 11.87
N ILE A 331 -7.66 -7.48 12.59
CA ILE A 331 -7.18 -6.88 13.85
C ILE A 331 -5.68 -6.71 13.73
N GLY A 332 -5.21 -5.48 13.92
CA GLY A 332 -3.80 -5.15 13.80
C GLY A 332 -3.26 -4.35 14.97
N VAL A 333 -1.97 -4.55 15.24
CA VAL A 333 -1.19 -3.75 16.19
C VAL A 333 0.09 -3.30 15.51
N ALA A 334 0.45 -2.04 15.67
CA ALA A 334 1.68 -1.46 15.19
C ALA A 334 2.41 -0.73 16.30
N LEU A 335 3.71 -0.92 16.37
CA LEU A 335 4.61 -0.23 17.29
C LEU A 335 5.78 0.31 16.49
N GLY A 336 6.23 1.52 16.81
CA GLY A 336 7.39 2.05 16.12
C GLY A 336 7.86 3.40 16.61
N GLY A 337 8.98 3.82 16.04
CA GLY A 337 9.54 5.11 16.41
C GLY A 337 10.62 5.57 15.46
N GLN A 338 10.95 6.84 15.61
CA GLN A 338 12.01 7.55 14.93
C GLN A 338 12.97 8.16 15.95
N PHE A 339 14.24 8.13 15.61
CA PHE A 339 15.30 8.78 16.38
C PHE A 339 16.20 9.59 15.45
N LYS A 340 16.54 10.80 15.86
CA LYS A 340 17.54 11.69 15.22
C LYS A 340 18.59 12.05 16.25
N PRO A 341 19.86 11.67 16.07
CA PRO A 341 20.91 11.87 17.08
C PRO A 341 21.08 13.32 17.51
N ASP A 342 21.32 14.22 16.57
CA ASP A 342 21.44 15.65 16.83
C ASP A 342 20.99 16.46 15.61
N PRO A 343 19.80 17.11 15.68
CA PRO A 343 19.24 17.89 14.58
C PRO A 343 20.09 19.11 14.16
N THR A 344 20.99 19.56 15.03
CA THR A 344 21.82 20.76 14.83
C THR A 344 23.26 20.45 14.45
N SER A 345 23.62 19.17 14.40
CA SER A 345 24.99 18.73 14.16
C SER A 345 25.47 19.06 12.74
N PRO A 346 26.73 19.49 12.56
CA PRO A 346 27.35 19.61 11.25
C PRO A 346 27.69 18.25 10.63
N LYS A 347 27.65 17.16 11.41
CA LYS A 347 27.90 15.79 10.93
C LYS A 347 26.64 15.24 10.28
N TYR A 348 26.77 14.81 9.03
CA TYR A 348 25.63 14.36 8.23
C TYR A 348 24.83 13.23 8.85
N PHE A 349 25.48 12.19 9.38
CA PHE A 349 24.81 11.05 9.99
C PHE A 349 24.01 11.39 11.26
N ASN A 350 24.32 12.49 11.93
CA ASN A 350 23.59 12.93 13.12
C ASN A 350 22.23 13.59 12.78
N ILE A 351 22.07 14.09 11.53
CA ILE A 351 20.83 14.73 11.07
C ILE A 351 19.92 13.78 10.29
N VAL A 352 20.35 12.54 10.07
CA VAL A 352 19.54 11.47 9.47
C VAL A 352 18.49 10.98 10.47
N ASP A 353 17.27 10.72 9.98
CA ASP A 353 16.23 10.07 10.76
C ASP A 353 16.41 8.55 10.68
N TYR A 354 16.54 7.90 11.83
CA TYR A 354 16.58 6.43 11.97
C TYR A 354 15.24 5.94 12.48
N ARG A 355 14.65 4.96 11.82
CA ARG A 355 13.30 4.49 12.11
C ARG A 355 13.29 2.98 12.26
N LEU A 356 12.49 2.51 13.23
CA LEU A 356 12.23 1.08 13.46
C LEU A 356 10.75 0.87 13.78
N GLY A 357 10.24 -0.29 13.41
CA GLY A 357 8.86 -0.63 13.69
C GLY A 357 8.57 -2.12 13.66
N LEU A 358 7.46 -2.48 14.28
CA LEU A 358 6.92 -3.84 14.34
C LEU A 358 5.43 -3.78 14.01
N ARG A 359 4.95 -4.77 13.26
CA ARG A 359 3.55 -4.90 12.91
C ARG A 359 3.11 -6.35 13.06
N TYR A 360 1.92 -6.53 13.62
CA TYR A 360 1.21 -7.79 13.65
C TYR A 360 -0.25 -7.59 13.26
N ASN A 361 -0.72 -8.32 12.25
CA ASN A 361 -2.10 -8.29 11.77
C ASN A 361 -2.67 -9.70 11.71
N GLN A 362 -3.86 -9.88 12.27
CA GLN A 362 -4.73 -10.99 11.94
C GLN A 362 -5.60 -10.55 10.77
N THR A 363 -5.34 -11.11 9.59
CA THR A 363 -6.07 -10.69 8.38
C THR A 363 -7.52 -11.17 8.39
N GLU A 364 -8.32 -10.63 7.49
CA GLU A 364 -9.72 -11.02 7.26
C GLU A 364 -9.86 -12.41 6.62
N VAL A 365 -8.80 -12.97 6.06
CA VAL A 365 -8.81 -14.25 5.34
C VAL A 365 -8.70 -15.41 6.31
N THR A 366 -9.66 -16.34 6.23
CA THR A 366 -9.67 -17.60 6.99
C THR A 366 -9.76 -18.77 6.00
N LEU A 367 -8.78 -19.67 6.03
CA LEU A 367 -8.70 -20.83 5.16
C LEU A 367 -8.49 -22.09 6.00
N ASN A 368 -9.20 -23.18 5.67
CA ASN A 368 -9.10 -24.44 6.39
C ASN A 368 -9.24 -24.27 7.92
N ASN A 369 -10.21 -23.47 8.35
CA ASN A 369 -10.47 -23.09 9.75
C ASN A 369 -9.29 -22.38 10.44
N ARG A 370 -8.34 -21.83 9.68
CA ARG A 370 -7.21 -21.09 10.22
C ARG A 370 -7.15 -19.69 9.65
N ARG A 371 -7.01 -18.71 10.53
CA ARG A 371 -6.84 -17.31 10.14
C ARG A 371 -5.42 -17.08 9.63
N VAL A 372 -5.30 -16.34 8.53
CA VAL A 372 -4.01 -15.92 7.97
C VAL A 372 -3.49 -14.74 8.79
N ASN A 373 -2.32 -14.90 9.41
CA ASN A 373 -1.65 -13.84 10.15
C ASN A 373 -0.53 -13.25 9.30
N ASP A 374 -0.27 -11.96 9.46
CA ASP A 374 0.80 -11.21 8.81
C ASP A 374 1.61 -10.46 9.89
N MET A 375 2.91 -10.71 9.96
CA MET A 375 3.83 -10.04 10.86
C MET A 375 5.03 -9.51 10.12
N ALA A 376 5.48 -8.31 10.49
CA ALA A 376 6.63 -7.69 9.87
C ALA A 376 7.44 -6.84 10.84
N ILE A 377 8.73 -6.78 10.57
CA ILE A 377 9.69 -5.84 11.16
C ILE A 377 10.06 -4.85 10.06
N SER A 378 10.08 -3.58 10.37
CA SER A 378 10.48 -2.53 9.45
C SER A 378 11.62 -1.69 10.00
N ALA A 379 12.47 -1.22 9.10
CA ALA A 379 13.52 -0.26 9.38
C ALA A 379 13.60 0.75 8.25
N GLY A 380 14.06 1.97 8.54
CA GLY A 380 14.20 2.96 7.50
C GLY A 380 15.03 4.18 7.89
N PHE A 381 15.37 4.92 6.86
CA PHE A 381 16.17 6.14 6.96
C PHE A 381 15.43 7.30 6.30
N GLY A 382 15.43 8.45 6.98
CA GLY A 382 15.05 9.72 6.40
C GLY A 382 16.30 10.55 6.16
N ILE A 383 16.69 10.69 4.91
CA ILE A 383 17.94 11.29 4.48
C ILE A 383 17.65 12.71 4.01
N PRO A 384 18.02 13.75 4.78
CA PRO A 384 17.82 15.14 4.38
C PRO A 384 18.71 15.46 3.18
N LEU A 385 18.11 16.02 2.13
CA LEU A 385 18.83 16.47 0.94
C LEU A 385 19.34 17.90 1.14
N ALA A 386 20.41 18.25 0.44
CA ALA A 386 21.04 19.57 0.56
C ALA A 386 20.06 20.69 0.22
N GLN A 387 19.91 21.64 1.13
CA GLN A 387 19.06 22.82 0.97
C GLN A 387 19.77 23.86 0.10
N LYS A 388 19.10 24.29 -0.98
CA LYS A 388 19.61 25.38 -1.85
C LYS A 388 19.06 26.78 -1.51
N SER A 389 18.06 26.87 -0.64
CA SER A 389 17.34 28.13 -0.37
C SER A 389 17.18 28.35 1.13
N PHE A 390 18.13 29.06 1.76
CA PHE A 390 18.07 29.65 3.11
C PHE A 390 16.92 29.14 4.03
N GLY A 391 16.80 27.83 4.25
CA GLY A 391 15.83 27.23 5.19
C GLY A 391 14.37 27.24 4.74
N ARG A 392 14.03 27.68 3.52
CA ARG A 392 12.64 27.72 3.03
C ARG A 392 12.16 26.36 2.53
N THR A 393 13.01 25.61 1.85
CA THR A 393 12.70 24.29 1.28
C THR A 393 13.44 23.20 2.03
N PHE A 394 12.75 22.15 2.41
CA PHE A 394 13.32 20.96 3.05
C PHE A 394 12.89 19.73 2.27
N SER A 395 13.84 19.05 1.66
CA SER A 395 13.61 17.81 0.91
C SER A 395 14.21 16.62 1.63
N MET A 396 13.53 15.52 1.63
CA MET A 396 13.94 14.28 2.28
C MET A 396 13.76 13.09 1.35
N LEU A 397 14.77 12.25 1.25
CA LEU A 397 14.68 10.91 0.68
C LEU A 397 14.40 9.92 1.80
N ASN A 398 13.30 9.18 1.70
CA ASN A 398 12.92 8.16 2.66
C ASN A 398 13.14 6.78 2.06
N ILE A 399 13.92 5.95 2.72
CA ILE A 399 14.20 4.57 2.33
C ILE A 399 13.68 3.68 3.45
N THR A 400 12.82 2.73 3.12
CA THR A 400 12.22 1.80 4.09
C THR A 400 12.38 0.38 3.60
N GLY A 401 12.89 -0.49 4.46
CA GLY A 401 12.88 -1.94 4.30
C GLY A 401 11.87 -2.54 5.28
N GLU A 402 11.05 -3.46 4.80
CA GLU A 402 10.12 -4.23 5.60
C GLU A 402 10.35 -5.72 5.32
N PHE A 403 10.63 -6.50 6.35
CA PHE A 403 10.75 -7.95 6.30
C PHE A 403 9.57 -8.57 7.04
N GLY A 404 8.81 -9.42 6.37
CA GLY A 404 7.60 -9.99 6.95
C GLY A 404 7.31 -11.42 6.53
N GLN A 405 6.35 -12.00 7.24
CA GLN A 405 5.81 -13.32 6.94
C GLN A 405 4.29 -13.30 7.05
N ARG A 406 3.63 -13.82 6.03
CA ARG A 406 2.18 -14.03 5.98
C ARG A 406 1.86 -15.50 5.81
N GLY A 407 0.84 -15.97 6.52
CA GLY A 407 0.39 -17.37 6.46
C GLY A 407 1.33 -18.36 7.14
N THR A 408 1.11 -19.63 6.88
CA THR A 408 1.80 -20.76 7.52
C THR A 408 1.84 -21.96 6.58
N LEU A 409 2.76 -22.90 6.80
CA LEU A 409 2.79 -24.19 6.09
C LEU A 409 1.82 -25.24 6.68
N GLN A 410 1.25 -24.96 7.85
CA GLN A 410 0.30 -25.89 8.48
C GLN A 410 -1.04 -25.86 7.74
N ASN A 411 -1.80 -26.97 7.81
CA ASN A 411 -3.10 -27.15 7.17
C ASN A 411 -3.10 -26.92 5.63
N ASN A 412 -1.98 -27.30 4.98
CA ASN A 412 -1.80 -27.14 3.53
C ASN A 412 -1.97 -25.68 3.03
N LEU A 413 -1.64 -24.71 3.88
CA LEU A 413 -1.63 -23.30 3.53
C LEU A 413 -0.30 -22.88 2.88
N VAL A 414 -0.29 -21.72 2.25
CA VAL A 414 0.91 -21.11 1.68
C VAL A 414 1.54 -20.19 2.71
N ARG A 415 2.86 -20.29 2.88
CA ARG A 415 3.65 -19.33 3.65
C ARG A 415 4.33 -18.37 2.70
N GLU A 416 4.07 -17.08 2.86
CA GLU A 416 4.75 -16.01 2.16
C GLU A 416 5.79 -15.39 3.09
N ARG A 417 7.04 -15.31 2.65
CA ARG A 417 8.06 -14.45 3.24
C ARG A 417 8.35 -13.35 2.26
N TYR A 418 8.32 -12.11 2.71
CA TYR A 418 8.49 -10.98 1.81
C TYR A 418 9.49 -9.95 2.35
N ILE A 419 10.13 -9.29 1.41
CA ILE A 419 10.92 -8.09 1.64
C ILE A 419 10.30 -6.98 0.79
N ASN A 420 9.77 -5.94 1.43
CA ASN A 420 9.30 -4.74 0.75
C ASN A 420 10.33 -3.64 0.90
N ILE A 421 10.67 -2.99 -0.20
CA ILE A 421 11.54 -1.81 -0.21
C ILE A 421 10.70 -0.65 -0.71
N HIS A 422 10.51 0.38 0.13
CA HIS A 422 9.81 1.60 -0.24
C HIS A 422 10.80 2.74 -0.38
N LEU A 423 10.71 3.45 -1.49
CA LEU A 423 11.45 4.68 -1.76
C LEU A 423 10.46 5.82 -1.82
N GLY A 424 10.66 6.84 -0.99
CA GLY A 424 9.81 8.03 -0.94
C GLY A 424 10.60 9.31 -1.01
N PHE A 425 10.01 10.30 -1.64
CA PHE A 425 10.56 11.64 -1.76
C PHE A 425 9.58 12.66 -1.21
N THR A 426 9.97 13.37 -0.17
CA THR A 426 9.15 14.40 0.48
C THR A 426 9.78 15.76 0.25
N ILE A 427 8.99 16.73 -0.24
CA ILE A 427 9.36 18.13 -0.34
C ILE A 427 8.45 18.93 0.59
N ASN A 428 9.05 19.72 1.46
CA ASN A 428 8.35 20.71 2.28
C ASN A 428 8.81 22.11 1.86
N ASP A 429 7.90 22.94 1.37
CA ASP A 429 8.22 24.28 0.91
C ASP A 429 7.17 25.31 1.36
N THR A 430 7.59 26.58 1.43
CA THR A 430 6.70 27.70 1.72
C THR A 430 6.22 28.30 0.40
N TRP A 431 5.04 27.83 -0.10
CA TRP A 431 4.39 28.42 -1.27
C TRP A 431 3.51 29.59 -0.88
N PHE A 432 3.16 30.43 -1.86
CA PHE A 432 2.27 31.60 -1.70
C PHE A 432 2.82 32.70 -0.76
N VAL A 433 4.15 32.83 -0.66
CA VAL A 433 4.77 33.96 -0.02
C VAL A 433 4.93 35.07 -1.06
N ARG A 434 4.28 36.25 -0.85
CA ARG A 434 4.56 37.43 -1.65
C ARG A 434 6.04 37.80 -1.46
N GLY A 435 6.80 37.87 -2.56
CA GLY A 435 8.12 38.46 -2.55
C GLY A 435 7.98 39.92 -2.10
N SER A 436 8.64 40.32 -1.03
CA SER A 436 8.87 41.75 -0.72
C SER A 436 9.79 42.28 -1.82
N ILE A 437 9.30 43.18 -2.63
CA ILE A 437 10.13 43.99 -3.50
C ILE A 437 10.53 45.16 -2.62
N ASP A 438 11.74 45.09 -2.04
CA ASP A 438 12.43 46.22 -1.42
C ASP A 438 13.22 46.95 -2.48
#